data_fc8ceadffedd92c7746758f3530b4d5f
#
_entry.id   fc8ceadffedd92c7746758f3530b4d5f
#
_cell.length_a   1.000
_cell.length_b   1.000
_cell.length_c   1.000
_cell.angle_alpha   90.00
_cell.angle_beta   90.00
_cell.angle_gamma   90.00
#
_symmetry.space_group_name_H-M   'P 1'
#
loop_
_entity.id
_entity.type
_entity.pdbx_description
1 polymer ?
#
loop_
_entity_poly.entity_id
_entity_poly.type
_entity_poly.pdbx_seq_one_letter_code
_entity_poly.pdbx_strand_id
1 'polypeptide(L)'
;MSEHQPPVTPSSEPVPDRIDTTRPHPARVYDWFLGGKDNYPVDEELGRQIAGLSPDTKRIARHNRWFMHRAMRWLAGEAGIRQFLDIGSGIPTEPNLHQIVQGTAPDARVVYVDNDPIVLAHAEALLSGTTDGVTAYLDADVREPERILRLAADVIDFDRPVALSLIALLHFVGDGAGRGEGAYALVERLVERLPAGSFLVLSQLTGDFDPESVEKGVASYAAGGVTLVPRSRRGVGRFFDGLEVVEPGLVQVVDWHPELSLGDLPVEILPVPIYGAVARKP
;
A
#
# COMPACT_ATOMS: atom_id res chain seq x y z
N MET A 1 38.53 17.87 -5.66
CA MET A 1 38.28 17.70 -4.22
C MET A 1 36.77 17.51 -4.10
N SER A 2 36.32 16.25 -4.08
CA SER A 2 34.89 15.91 -3.93
C SER A 2 34.57 15.93 -2.44
N GLU A 3 33.70 16.82 -2.03
CA GLU A 3 33.15 16.82 -0.68
C GLU A 3 32.18 15.63 -0.52
N HIS A 4 32.58 14.73 0.32
CA HIS A 4 31.78 13.59 0.75
C HIS A 4 30.72 14.12 1.72
N GLN A 5 29.46 14.18 1.27
CA GLN A 5 28.35 14.53 2.13
C GLN A 5 28.12 13.36 3.11
N PRO A 6 28.08 13.59 4.43
CA PRO A 6 27.85 12.52 5.38
C PRO A 6 26.43 11.96 5.25
N PRO A 7 26.22 10.66 5.55
CA PRO A 7 24.88 10.07 5.52
C PRO A 7 23.96 10.79 6.49
N VAL A 8 22.75 11.10 6.01
CA VAL A 8 21.67 11.69 6.83
C VAL A 8 21.29 10.68 7.90
N THR A 9 21.63 10.98 9.14
CA THR A 9 21.20 10.18 10.30
C THR A 9 19.70 10.41 10.53
N PRO A 10 18.86 9.37 10.57
CA PRO A 10 17.44 9.54 10.89
C PRO A 10 17.32 10.12 12.32
N SER A 11 16.36 11.04 12.50
CA SER A 11 16.03 11.59 13.81
C SER A 11 15.63 10.45 14.75
N SER A 12 16.44 10.20 15.76
CA SER A 12 16.23 9.18 16.79
C SER A 12 15.17 9.64 17.78
N GLU A 13 13.89 9.58 17.41
CA GLU A 13 12.85 9.37 18.42
C GLU A 13 12.87 7.87 18.79
N PRO A 14 12.79 7.51 20.06
CA PRO A 14 12.87 6.11 20.47
C PRO A 14 11.70 5.32 19.88
N VAL A 15 12.00 4.26 19.13
CA VAL A 15 11.03 3.25 18.70
C VAL A 15 10.28 2.78 19.96
N PRO A 16 8.94 2.71 19.94
CA PRO A 16 8.17 2.28 21.11
C PRO A 16 8.67 0.93 21.59
N ASP A 17 9.03 0.83 22.88
CA ASP A 17 9.70 -0.31 23.50
C ASP A 17 8.89 -1.63 23.51
N ARG A 18 7.71 -1.69 22.88
CA ARG A 18 6.88 -2.89 22.82
C ARG A 18 5.97 -2.96 21.61
N ILE A 19 6.28 -3.91 20.73
CA ILE A 19 5.33 -4.43 19.74
C ILE A 19 4.17 -5.10 20.50
N ASP A 20 2.93 -4.65 20.26
CA ASP A 20 1.75 -5.30 20.83
C ASP A 20 1.49 -6.63 20.10
N THR A 21 1.86 -7.73 20.73
CA THR A 21 1.63 -9.11 20.26
C THR A 21 0.33 -9.72 20.77
N THR A 22 -0.47 -8.96 21.53
CA THR A 22 -1.73 -9.42 22.13
C THR A 22 -2.93 -9.19 21.23
N ARG A 23 -2.79 -8.35 20.21
CA ARG A 23 -3.83 -8.02 19.23
C ARG A 23 -3.32 -8.23 17.82
N PRO A 24 -4.18 -8.70 16.88
CA PRO A 24 -3.79 -8.83 15.50
C PRO A 24 -3.57 -7.46 14.86
N HIS A 25 -2.57 -7.38 13.99
CA HIS A 25 -2.32 -6.18 13.18
C HIS A 25 -2.51 -6.50 11.68
N PRO A 26 -3.17 -5.61 10.89
CA PRO A 26 -3.42 -5.86 9.48
C PRO A 26 -2.19 -6.24 8.65
N ALA A 27 -1.07 -5.54 8.84
CA ALA A 27 0.18 -5.82 8.13
C ALA A 27 0.70 -7.23 8.40
N ARG A 28 0.61 -7.70 9.65
CA ARG A 28 1.07 -9.03 10.08
C ARG A 28 0.13 -10.15 9.61
N VAL A 29 -1.19 -9.90 9.62
CA VAL A 29 -2.18 -10.82 9.04
C VAL A 29 -1.98 -10.95 7.52
N TYR A 30 -1.67 -9.85 6.84
CA TYR A 30 -1.38 -9.85 5.41
C TYR A 30 -0.07 -10.60 5.10
N ASP A 31 0.98 -10.45 5.92
CA ASP A 31 2.21 -11.23 5.85
C ASP A 31 1.92 -12.73 5.92
N TRP A 32 1.06 -13.17 6.85
CA TRP A 32 0.65 -14.56 6.94
C TRP A 32 -0.09 -15.05 5.68
N PHE A 33 -0.94 -14.21 5.05
CA PHE A 33 -1.59 -14.58 3.78
C PHE A 33 -0.58 -14.77 2.65
N LEU A 34 0.49 -14.01 2.64
CA LEU A 34 1.57 -14.14 1.66
C LEU A 34 2.52 -15.32 1.95
N GLY A 35 2.42 -15.95 3.12
CA GLY A 35 3.27 -17.05 3.56
C GLY A 35 4.55 -16.57 4.23
N GLY A 36 4.60 -15.32 4.68
CA GLY A 36 5.66 -14.74 5.48
C GLY A 36 5.73 -15.35 6.89
N LYS A 37 6.74 -14.94 7.66
CA LYS A 37 7.04 -15.47 9.00
C LYS A 37 7.14 -14.38 10.06
N ASP A 38 6.90 -13.13 9.66
CA ASP A 38 7.04 -11.94 10.53
C ASP A 38 5.67 -11.55 11.13
N ASN A 39 4.95 -12.57 11.59
CA ASN A 39 3.64 -12.51 12.23
C ASN A 39 3.64 -13.29 13.53
N TYR A 40 2.71 -12.99 14.42
CA TYR A 40 2.57 -13.61 15.73
C TYR A 40 1.38 -14.58 15.78
N PRO A 41 1.29 -15.47 16.79
CA PRO A 41 0.20 -16.43 16.90
C PRO A 41 -1.21 -15.81 16.82
N VAL A 42 -1.40 -14.59 17.32
CA VAL A 42 -2.68 -13.87 17.27
C VAL A 42 -3.03 -13.46 15.83
N ASP A 43 -2.04 -13.07 15.02
CA ASP A 43 -2.19 -12.71 13.61
C ASP A 43 -2.50 -13.96 12.78
N GLU A 44 -1.76 -15.05 13.03
CA GLU A 44 -1.99 -16.33 12.38
C GLU A 44 -3.39 -16.90 12.69
N GLU A 45 -3.86 -16.78 13.94
CA GLU A 45 -5.18 -17.28 14.32
C GLU A 45 -6.28 -16.54 13.54
N LEU A 46 -6.22 -15.20 13.48
CA LEU A 46 -7.14 -14.41 12.66
C LEU A 46 -7.01 -14.77 11.17
N GLY A 47 -5.78 -14.92 10.67
CA GLY A 47 -5.50 -15.32 9.30
C GLY A 47 -6.11 -16.68 8.94
N ARG A 48 -6.02 -17.68 9.83
CA ARG A 48 -6.63 -19.00 9.66
C ARG A 48 -8.16 -18.95 9.67
N GLN A 49 -8.76 -18.14 10.56
CA GLN A 49 -10.21 -17.94 10.62
C GLN A 49 -10.72 -17.37 9.29
N ILE A 50 -10.08 -16.32 8.77
CA ILE A 50 -10.47 -15.71 7.49
C ILE A 50 -10.25 -16.67 6.32
N ALA A 51 -9.14 -17.39 6.28
CA ALA A 51 -8.87 -18.40 5.24
C ALA A 51 -9.87 -19.59 5.31
N GLY A 52 -10.42 -19.88 6.49
CA GLY A 52 -11.50 -20.85 6.66
C GLY A 52 -12.85 -20.40 6.07
N LEU A 53 -13.09 -19.08 6.04
CA LEU A 53 -14.28 -18.47 5.42
C LEU A 53 -14.14 -18.39 3.89
N SER A 54 -12.94 -18.09 3.42
CA SER A 54 -12.64 -18.00 1.99
C SER A 54 -11.30 -18.68 1.69
N PRO A 55 -11.30 -19.90 1.14
CA PRO A 55 -10.09 -20.64 0.80
C PRO A 55 -9.14 -19.89 -0.15
N ASP A 56 -9.68 -18.94 -0.91
CA ASP A 56 -8.95 -18.13 -1.87
C ASP A 56 -8.20 -16.94 -1.26
N THR A 57 -8.36 -16.67 0.04
CA THR A 57 -7.81 -15.48 0.70
C THR A 57 -6.31 -15.26 0.42
N LYS A 58 -5.51 -16.33 0.50
CA LYS A 58 -4.06 -16.25 0.21
C LYS A 58 -3.78 -15.92 -1.25
N ARG A 59 -4.62 -16.41 -2.16
CA ARG A 59 -4.54 -16.10 -3.59
C ARG A 59 -4.95 -14.65 -3.86
N ILE A 60 -6.01 -14.19 -3.21
CA ILE A 60 -6.49 -12.79 -3.29
C ILE A 60 -5.37 -11.83 -2.86
N ALA A 61 -4.68 -12.09 -1.75
CA ALA A 61 -3.55 -11.30 -1.30
C ALA A 61 -2.42 -11.25 -2.34
N ARG A 62 -2.09 -12.41 -2.96
CA ARG A 62 -1.08 -12.46 -4.03
C ARG A 62 -1.48 -11.66 -5.26
N HIS A 63 -2.73 -11.75 -5.72
CA HIS A 63 -3.22 -10.96 -6.85
C HIS A 63 -3.15 -9.45 -6.59
N ASN A 64 -3.46 -9.03 -5.37
CA ASN A 64 -3.29 -7.63 -4.98
C ASN A 64 -1.81 -7.22 -5.00
N ARG A 65 -0.90 -8.09 -4.55
CA ARG A 65 0.55 -7.85 -4.63
C ARG A 65 1.02 -7.75 -6.09
N TRP A 66 0.56 -8.62 -6.97
CA TRP A 66 0.88 -8.56 -8.40
C TRP A 66 0.32 -7.31 -9.09
N PHE A 67 -0.85 -6.81 -8.66
CA PHE A 67 -1.34 -5.51 -9.11
C PHE A 67 -0.35 -4.41 -8.76
N MET A 68 0.14 -4.36 -7.52
CA MET A 68 1.18 -3.41 -7.12
C MET A 68 2.41 -3.52 -8.03
N HIS A 69 2.90 -4.72 -8.29
CA HIS A 69 4.06 -4.93 -9.16
C HIS A 69 3.84 -4.36 -10.57
N ARG A 70 2.67 -4.60 -11.18
CA ARG A 70 2.34 -4.08 -12.50
C ARG A 70 2.21 -2.56 -12.52
N ALA A 71 1.48 -2.00 -11.55
CA ALA A 71 1.28 -0.57 -11.43
C ALA A 71 2.60 0.18 -11.25
N MET A 72 3.48 -0.30 -10.37
CA MET A 72 4.78 0.32 -10.12
C MET A 72 5.72 0.23 -11.31
N ARG A 73 5.71 -0.89 -12.03
CA ARG A 73 6.49 -1.03 -13.28
C ARG A 73 6.00 -0.09 -14.36
N TRP A 74 4.70 0.03 -14.54
CA TRP A 74 4.08 0.96 -15.49
C TRP A 74 4.43 2.41 -15.14
N LEU A 75 4.31 2.79 -13.87
CA LEU A 75 4.63 4.14 -13.41
C LEU A 75 6.11 4.51 -13.61
N ALA A 76 7.02 3.59 -13.31
CA ALA A 76 8.46 3.84 -13.47
C ALA A 76 8.88 3.84 -14.94
N GLY A 77 8.30 2.94 -15.76
CA GLY A 77 8.64 2.78 -17.18
C GLY A 77 7.87 3.72 -18.09
N GLU A 78 6.55 3.54 -18.19
CA GLU A 78 5.70 4.23 -19.16
C GLU A 78 5.39 5.67 -18.72
N ALA A 79 5.01 5.87 -17.44
CA ALA A 79 4.69 7.21 -16.94
C ALA A 79 5.94 8.03 -16.57
N GLY A 80 7.12 7.41 -16.49
CA GLY A 80 8.38 8.08 -16.20
C GLY A 80 8.52 8.63 -14.79
N ILE A 81 7.75 8.14 -13.82
CA ILE A 81 7.81 8.57 -12.43
C ILE A 81 9.12 8.12 -11.78
N ARG A 82 9.68 8.99 -10.95
CA ARG A 82 10.94 8.78 -10.23
C ARG A 82 10.81 8.94 -8.72
N GLN A 83 9.64 9.27 -8.22
CA GLN A 83 9.37 9.46 -6.80
C GLN A 83 8.11 8.69 -6.40
N PHE A 84 8.23 7.88 -5.35
CA PHE A 84 7.17 6.99 -4.89
C PHE A 84 6.97 7.16 -3.39
N LEU A 85 5.75 7.42 -2.98
CA LEU A 85 5.32 7.49 -1.58
C LEU A 85 4.32 6.36 -1.33
N ASP A 86 4.75 5.31 -0.64
CA ASP A 86 3.97 4.11 -0.36
C ASP A 86 3.50 4.11 1.09
N ILE A 87 2.22 4.41 1.31
CA ILE A 87 1.62 4.52 2.63
C ILE A 87 0.85 3.25 2.97
N GLY A 88 1.12 2.69 4.15
CA GLY A 88 0.66 1.37 4.55
C GLY A 88 1.46 0.28 3.84
N SER A 89 2.77 0.43 3.84
CA SER A 89 3.68 -0.47 3.11
C SER A 89 3.63 -1.92 3.59
N GLY A 90 3.27 -2.13 4.84
CA GLY A 90 3.25 -3.45 5.46
C GLY A 90 4.64 -4.07 5.62
N ILE A 91 4.67 -5.32 6.05
CA ILE A 91 5.91 -6.07 6.20
C ILE A 91 6.56 -6.32 4.83
N PRO A 92 7.86 -6.02 4.67
CA PRO A 92 8.55 -6.19 3.41
C PRO A 92 8.47 -7.63 2.88
N THR A 93 8.03 -7.78 1.63
CA THR A 93 7.94 -9.08 0.95
C THR A 93 8.54 -8.92 -0.45
N GLU A 94 9.57 -9.71 -0.76
CA GLU A 94 10.25 -9.63 -2.07
C GLU A 94 9.37 -10.12 -3.24
N PRO A 95 9.46 -9.45 -4.39
CA PRO A 95 10.14 -8.18 -4.61
C PRO A 95 9.38 -7.02 -3.97
N ASN A 96 10.11 -6.16 -3.24
CA ASN A 96 9.58 -4.93 -2.66
C ASN A 96 9.34 -3.86 -3.75
N LEU A 97 8.53 -2.84 -3.44
CA LEU A 97 8.24 -1.76 -4.38
C LEU A 97 9.52 -1.11 -4.92
N HIS A 98 10.49 -0.76 -4.05
CA HIS A 98 11.75 -0.15 -4.49
C HIS A 98 12.54 -1.05 -5.45
N GLN A 99 12.57 -2.35 -5.23
CA GLN A 99 13.26 -3.29 -6.11
C GLN A 99 12.64 -3.29 -7.52
N ILE A 100 11.31 -3.17 -7.60
CA ILE A 100 10.57 -3.11 -8.86
C ILE A 100 10.84 -1.81 -9.60
N VAL A 101 10.70 -0.65 -8.93
CA VAL A 101 10.85 0.65 -9.58
C VAL A 101 12.31 0.96 -9.89
N GLN A 102 13.25 0.62 -9.02
CA GLN A 102 14.68 0.82 -9.23
C GLN A 102 15.26 -0.16 -10.25
N GLY A 103 14.63 -1.32 -10.44
CA GLY A 103 14.96 -2.21 -11.57
C GLY A 103 14.65 -1.61 -12.94
N THR A 104 13.70 -0.66 -13.00
CA THR A 104 13.32 0.07 -14.22
C THR A 104 13.97 1.46 -14.28
N ALA A 105 14.04 2.15 -13.17
CA ALA A 105 14.55 3.50 -12.98
C ALA A 105 15.52 3.52 -11.78
N PRO A 106 16.81 3.24 -11.98
CA PRO A 106 17.77 3.05 -10.89
C PRO A 106 17.91 4.25 -9.93
N ASP A 107 17.60 5.45 -10.40
CA ASP A 107 17.61 6.71 -9.65
C ASP A 107 16.29 6.99 -8.88
N ALA A 108 15.32 6.07 -8.91
CA ALA A 108 14.03 6.28 -8.27
C ALA A 108 14.17 6.42 -6.74
N ARG A 109 13.40 7.35 -6.18
CA ARG A 109 13.28 7.59 -4.74
C ARG A 109 12.00 6.93 -4.23
N VAL A 110 12.11 6.16 -3.16
CA VAL A 110 10.98 5.46 -2.54
C VAL A 110 10.93 5.80 -1.06
N VAL A 111 9.79 6.30 -0.62
CA VAL A 111 9.48 6.50 0.80
C VAL A 111 8.36 5.56 1.19
N TYR A 112 8.64 4.69 2.12
CA TYR A 112 7.68 3.81 2.76
C TYR A 112 7.16 4.44 4.05
N VAL A 113 5.87 4.28 4.31
CA VAL A 113 5.23 4.77 5.54
C VAL A 113 4.38 3.66 6.12
N ASP A 114 4.60 3.33 7.38
CA ASP A 114 3.75 2.41 8.15
C ASP A 114 3.74 2.80 9.62
N ASN A 115 2.75 2.36 10.37
CA ASN A 115 2.62 2.60 11.80
C ASN A 115 2.87 1.35 12.66
N ASP A 116 3.20 0.20 12.05
CA ASP A 116 3.60 -0.99 12.80
C ASP A 116 5.11 -0.94 13.08
N PRO A 117 5.54 -0.95 14.36
CA PRO A 117 6.96 -0.96 14.73
C PRO A 117 7.76 -2.13 14.15
N ILE A 118 7.11 -3.26 13.83
CA ILE A 118 7.76 -4.40 13.16
C ILE A 118 8.20 -4.01 11.75
N VAL A 119 7.36 -3.29 11.02
CA VAL A 119 7.68 -2.84 9.67
C VAL A 119 8.95 -1.99 9.69
N LEU A 120 9.10 -1.10 10.68
CA LEU A 120 10.30 -0.29 10.83
C LEU A 120 11.54 -1.12 11.15
N ALA A 121 11.44 -2.08 12.07
CA ALA A 121 12.57 -2.94 12.44
C ALA A 121 13.08 -3.77 11.25
N HIS A 122 12.18 -4.27 10.39
CA HIS A 122 12.54 -4.95 9.14
C HIS A 122 13.10 -3.99 8.09
N ALA A 123 12.59 -2.78 8.05
CA ALA A 123 13.02 -1.75 7.12
C ALA A 123 14.50 -1.39 7.29
N GLU A 124 14.97 -1.20 8.51
CA GLU A 124 16.38 -0.91 8.81
C GLU A 124 17.31 -2.02 8.31
N ALA A 125 16.86 -3.28 8.32
CA ALA A 125 17.64 -4.42 7.84
C ALA A 125 17.63 -4.58 6.31
N LEU A 126 16.63 -4.05 5.61
CA LEU A 126 16.37 -4.27 4.18
C LEU A 126 16.62 -3.04 3.29
N LEU A 127 17.12 -1.94 3.85
CA LEU A 127 17.41 -0.68 3.14
C LEU A 127 18.60 -0.78 2.15
N SER A 128 18.72 -1.86 1.42
CA SER A 128 19.69 -1.99 0.32
C SER A 128 19.01 -1.74 -1.02
N GLY A 129 18.84 -0.46 -1.37
CA GLY A 129 18.46 -0.02 -2.71
C GLY A 129 19.64 -0.05 -3.69
N THR A 130 19.43 0.44 -4.90
CA THR A 130 20.52 0.70 -5.87
C THR A 130 21.43 1.83 -5.37
N THR A 131 22.64 1.91 -5.89
CA THR A 131 23.61 2.96 -5.53
C THR A 131 23.14 4.37 -5.90
N ASP A 132 22.26 4.49 -6.90
CA ASP A 132 21.78 5.76 -7.45
C ASP A 132 20.37 6.13 -6.92
N GLY A 133 19.63 5.15 -6.39
CA GLY A 133 18.31 5.33 -5.82
C GLY A 133 18.33 5.65 -4.33
N VAL A 134 17.20 6.13 -3.82
CA VAL A 134 17.00 6.39 -2.39
C VAL A 134 15.81 5.57 -1.89
N THR A 135 15.98 4.90 -0.76
CA THR A 135 14.89 4.23 -0.06
C THR A 135 14.87 4.69 1.39
N ALA A 136 13.73 5.16 1.86
CA ALA A 136 13.54 5.63 3.23
C ALA A 136 12.27 5.04 3.84
N TYR A 137 12.23 4.93 5.17
CA TYR A 137 11.06 4.49 5.93
C TYR A 137 10.68 5.53 6.97
N LEU A 138 9.39 5.76 7.11
CA LEU A 138 8.82 6.72 8.04
C LEU A 138 7.80 6.04 8.94
N ASP A 139 7.93 6.24 10.25
CA ASP A 139 6.93 5.88 11.24
C ASP A 139 5.85 6.93 11.28
N ALA A 140 4.69 6.64 10.66
CA ALA A 140 3.54 7.52 10.70
C ALA A 140 2.24 6.79 10.37
N ASP A 141 1.14 7.26 10.93
CA ASP A 141 -0.21 6.78 10.64
C ASP A 141 -0.80 7.54 9.45
N VAL A 142 -1.47 6.84 8.54
CA VAL A 142 -2.17 7.45 7.40
C VAL A 142 -3.20 8.51 7.82
N ARG A 143 -3.68 8.44 9.07
CA ARG A 143 -4.60 9.42 9.66
C ARG A 143 -3.93 10.77 9.95
N GLU A 144 -2.61 10.85 9.80
CA GLU A 144 -1.80 12.07 9.99
C GLU A 144 -1.15 12.53 8.66
N PRO A 145 -1.92 12.81 7.58
CA PRO A 145 -1.38 13.06 6.25
C PRO A 145 -0.39 14.23 6.20
N GLU A 146 -0.58 15.28 6.98
CA GLU A 146 0.34 16.41 7.03
C GLU A 146 1.68 16.05 7.68
N ARG A 147 1.67 15.14 8.66
CA ARG A 147 2.90 14.61 9.26
C ARG A 147 3.67 13.78 8.24
N ILE A 148 2.97 12.90 7.52
CA ILE A 148 3.57 12.08 6.46
C ILE A 148 4.23 12.96 5.40
N LEU A 149 3.49 13.93 4.85
CA LEU A 149 3.99 14.82 3.80
C LEU A 149 5.21 15.64 4.26
N ARG A 150 5.18 16.13 5.51
CA ARG A 150 6.30 16.88 6.08
C ARG A 150 7.55 16.01 6.25
N LEU A 151 7.41 14.78 6.75
CA LEU A 151 8.54 13.86 6.92
C LEU A 151 9.06 13.36 5.56
N ALA A 152 8.17 13.09 4.61
CA ALA A 152 8.56 12.64 3.27
C ALA A 152 9.33 13.72 2.48
N ALA A 153 9.16 15.01 2.80
CA ALA A 153 9.82 16.12 2.12
C ALA A 153 11.36 16.11 2.25
N ASP A 154 11.92 15.36 3.20
CA ASP A 154 13.38 15.17 3.31
C ASP A 154 13.93 14.30 2.16
N VAL A 155 13.05 13.52 1.50
CA VAL A 155 13.43 12.58 0.42
C VAL A 155 12.69 12.88 -0.88
N ILE A 156 11.40 13.22 -0.80
CA ILE A 156 10.50 13.53 -1.92
C ILE A 156 10.55 15.03 -2.22
N ASP A 157 10.81 15.38 -3.45
CA ASP A 157 10.66 16.73 -3.99
C ASP A 157 9.23 16.91 -4.49
N PHE A 158 8.39 17.57 -3.71
CA PHE A 158 6.97 17.81 -4.05
C PHE A 158 6.75 18.89 -5.13
N ASP A 159 7.80 19.44 -5.73
CA ASP A 159 7.72 20.25 -6.96
C ASP A 159 7.76 19.37 -8.23
N ARG A 160 8.01 18.07 -8.09
CA ARG A 160 8.08 17.09 -9.16
C ARG A 160 7.03 16.00 -8.96
N PRO A 161 6.51 15.38 -10.06
CA PRO A 161 5.50 14.33 -9.98
C PRO A 161 5.89 13.17 -9.04
N VAL A 162 4.91 12.72 -8.26
CA VAL A 162 5.02 11.64 -7.26
C VAL A 162 3.96 10.58 -7.54
N ALA A 163 4.28 9.31 -7.42
CA ALA A 163 3.30 8.23 -7.33
C ALA A 163 2.96 7.99 -5.85
N LEU A 164 1.74 8.31 -5.46
CA LEU A 164 1.16 7.99 -4.16
C LEU A 164 0.51 6.61 -4.23
N SER A 165 0.96 5.68 -3.41
CA SER A 165 0.47 4.30 -3.32
C SER A 165 -0.31 4.10 -2.02
N LEU A 166 -1.56 3.64 -2.14
CA LEU A 166 -2.47 3.29 -1.04
C LEU A 166 -3.05 1.89 -1.31
N ILE A 167 -2.18 0.88 -1.33
CA ILE A 167 -2.55 -0.49 -1.73
C ILE A 167 -2.94 -1.30 -0.50
N ALA A 168 -4.13 -1.90 -0.50
CA ALA A 168 -4.69 -2.70 0.59
C ALA A 168 -4.71 -1.98 1.95
N LEU A 169 -4.85 -0.67 1.96
CA LEU A 169 -4.79 0.16 3.17
C LEU A 169 -6.15 0.71 3.59
N LEU A 170 -6.87 1.36 2.66
CA LEU A 170 -8.02 2.19 3.02
C LEU A 170 -9.24 1.40 3.49
N HIS A 171 -9.26 0.10 3.32
CA HIS A 171 -10.29 -0.74 3.93
C HIS A 171 -10.12 -0.90 5.45
N PHE A 172 -8.98 -0.49 6.02
CA PHE A 172 -8.78 -0.38 7.47
C PHE A 172 -9.08 1.03 8.00
N VAL A 173 -9.53 1.94 7.16
CA VAL A 173 -9.90 3.31 7.51
C VAL A 173 -11.37 3.53 7.28
N GLY A 174 -12.11 3.90 8.32
CA GLY A 174 -13.53 4.24 8.23
C GLY A 174 -13.78 5.53 7.43
N ASP A 175 -15.06 5.75 7.05
CA ASP A 175 -15.43 6.93 6.25
C ASP A 175 -15.59 8.21 7.09
N GLY A 176 -15.46 8.10 8.44
CA GLY A 176 -15.66 9.21 9.36
C GLY A 176 -17.13 9.58 9.55
N ALA A 177 -17.42 10.35 10.60
CA ALA A 177 -18.77 10.85 10.89
C ALA A 177 -18.98 12.31 10.44
N GLY A 178 -17.91 13.03 10.12
CA GLY A 178 -17.90 14.45 9.80
C GLY A 178 -17.29 14.79 8.45
N ARG A 179 -17.51 16.04 7.98
CA ARG A 179 -16.80 16.59 6.83
C ARG A 179 -15.30 16.69 7.14
N GLY A 180 -14.46 16.22 6.23
CA GLY A 180 -13.01 16.27 6.39
C GLY A 180 -12.43 15.14 7.24
N GLU A 181 -13.24 14.13 7.59
CA GLU A 181 -12.80 12.93 8.32
C GLU A 181 -12.91 11.68 7.44
N GLY A 182 -12.17 10.63 7.84
CA GLY A 182 -12.22 9.32 7.20
C GLY A 182 -11.43 9.19 5.90
N ALA A 183 -11.56 8.04 5.28
CA ALA A 183 -10.71 7.62 4.17
C ALA A 183 -10.72 8.58 2.96
N TYR A 184 -11.89 9.10 2.59
CA TYR A 184 -12.00 10.00 1.43
C TYR A 184 -11.29 11.34 1.67
N ALA A 185 -11.48 11.93 2.84
CA ALA A 185 -10.83 13.19 3.21
C ALA A 185 -9.30 13.04 3.33
N LEU A 186 -8.83 11.88 3.81
CA LEU A 186 -7.40 11.58 3.87
C LEU A 186 -6.78 11.54 2.47
N VAL A 187 -7.43 10.85 1.52
CA VAL A 187 -6.96 10.79 0.13
C VAL A 187 -6.97 12.16 -0.52
N GLU A 188 -8.06 12.93 -0.35
CA GLU A 188 -8.16 14.30 -0.85
C GLU A 188 -7.01 15.16 -0.37
N ARG A 189 -6.74 15.18 0.95
CA ARG A 189 -5.64 15.97 1.55
C ARG A 189 -4.26 15.54 1.06
N LEU A 190 -4.02 14.24 0.87
CA LEU A 190 -2.77 13.74 0.30
C LEU A 190 -2.61 14.17 -1.15
N VAL A 191 -3.66 13.96 -1.97
CA VAL A 191 -3.63 14.27 -3.40
C VAL A 191 -3.54 15.79 -3.65
N GLU A 192 -4.21 16.62 -2.86
CA GLU A 192 -4.12 18.10 -2.99
C GLU A 192 -2.70 18.61 -2.94
N ARG A 193 -1.84 17.99 -2.12
CA ARG A 193 -0.43 18.39 -1.92
C ARG A 193 0.51 17.96 -3.03
N LEU A 194 0.09 17.02 -3.87
CA LEU A 194 0.91 16.54 -4.99
C LEU A 194 0.83 17.53 -6.17
N PRO A 195 1.91 17.71 -6.93
CA PRO A 195 1.88 18.54 -8.14
C PRO A 195 1.11 17.85 -9.27
N ALA A 196 0.72 18.63 -10.28
CA ALA A 196 0.17 18.13 -11.53
C ALA A 196 1.12 17.09 -12.17
N GLY A 197 0.55 16.08 -12.81
CA GLY A 197 1.31 14.95 -13.36
C GLY A 197 1.67 13.86 -12.36
N SER A 198 1.33 14.03 -11.06
CA SER A 198 1.42 12.96 -10.06
C SER A 198 0.36 11.89 -10.26
N PHE A 199 0.54 10.73 -9.64
CA PHE A 199 -0.40 9.61 -9.76
C PHE A 199 -0.85 9.12 -8.39
N LEU A 200 -2.12 8.68 -8.33
CA LEU A 200 -2.67 7.88 -7.24
C LEU A 200 -2.80 6.43 -7.71
N VAL A 201 -2.25 5.49 -6.94
CA VAL A 201 -2.46 4.05 -7.08
C VAL A 201 -3.20 3.56 -5.85
N LEU A 202 -4.32 2.88 -6.05
CA LEU A 202 -5.14 2.44 -4.94
C LEU A 202 -5.73 1.06 -5.22
N SER A 203 -5.76 0.20 -4.19
CA SER A 203 -6.57 -1.01 -4.20
C SER A 203 -7.44 -1.10 -2.94
N GLN A 204 -8.66 -1.61 -3.11
CA GLN A 204 -9.69 -1.59 -2.08
C GLN A 204 -10.55 -2.84 -2.10
N LEU A 205 -10.71 -3.46 -0.92
CA LEU A 205 -11.64 -4.59 -0.72
C LEU A 205 -13.07 -4.19 -1.04
N THR A 206 -13.81 -5.07 -1.72
CA THR A 206 -15.22 -4.91 -2.06
C THR A 206 -16.04 -6.14 -1.71
N GLY A 207 -17.32 -5.94 -1.40
CA GLY A 207 -18.30 -7.01 -1.26
C GLY A 207 -19.09 -7.29 -2.55
N ASP A 208 -18.80 -6.61 -3.67
CA ASP A 208 -19.61 -6.67 -4.88
C ASP A 208 -19.64 -8.07 -5.54
N PHE A 209 -18.64 -8.91 -5.29
CA PHE A 209 -18.51 -10.24 -5.92
C PHE A 209 -18.90 -11.39 -4.99
N ASP A 210 -18.69 -11.25 -3.68
CA ASP A 210 -19.00 -12.24 -2.67
C ASP A 210 -19.33 -11.53 -1.34
N PRO A 211 -20.54 -10.94 -1.24
CA PRO A 211 -20.93 -10.16 -0.08
C PRO A 211 -20.95 -10.98 1.21
N GLU A 212 -21.35 -12.25 1.14
CA GLU A 212 -21.48 -13.11 2.33
C GLU A 212 -20.12 -13.43 2.96
N SER A 213 -19.13 -13.84 2.16
CA SER A 213 -17.77 -14.13 2.67
C SER A 213 -17.10 -12.86 3.17
N VAL A 214 -17.29 -11.73 2.48
CA VAL A 214 -16.72 -10.45 2.90
C VAL A 214 -17.35 -9.96 4.21
N GLU A 215 -18.66 -10.10 4.41
CA GLU A 215 -19.34 -9.75 5.66
C GLU A 215 -18.82 -10.58 6.84
N LYS A 216 -18.65 -11.88 6.66
CA LYS A 216 -18.04 -12.77 7.67
C LYS A 216 -16.60 -12.36 7.98
N GLY A 217 -15.84 -11.98 6.96
CA GLY A 217 -14.49 -11.43 7.13
C GLY A 217 -14.47 -10.15 7.96
N VAL A 218 -15.39 -9.22 7.67
CA VAL A 218 -15.57 -7.98 8.47
C VAL A 218 -15.85 -8.30 9.92
N ALA A 219 -16.74 -9.25 10.21
CA ALA A 219 -17.06 -9.68 11.58
C ALA A 219 -15.83 -10.30 12.29
N SER A 220 -15.02 -11.10 11.59
CA SER A 220 -13.80 -11.71 12.14
C SER A 220 -12.74 -10.65 12.49
N TYR A 221 -12.51 -9.67 11.61
CA TYR A 221 -11.60 -8.55 11.91
C TYR A 221 -12.11 -7.71 13.07
N ALA A 222 -13.42 -7.41 13.12
CA ALA A 222 -14.03 -6.66 14.21
C ALA A 222 -13.90 -7.37 15.57
N ALA A 223 -14.03 -8.70 15.60
CA ALA A 223 -13.79 -9.51 16.80
C ALA A 223 -12.32 -9.41 17.29
N GLY A 224 -11.37 -9.23 16.38
CA GLY A 224 -9.95 -8.93 16.66
C GLY A 224 -9.68 -7.46 16.99
N GLY A 225 -10.71 -6.60 17.01
CA GLY A 225 -10.54 -5.16 17.28
C GLY A 225 -10.05 -4.35 16.07
N VAL A 226 -10.06 -4.93 14.86
CA VAL A 226 -9.61 -4.29 13.62
C VAL A 226 -10.83 -3.86 12.80
N THR A 227 -10.85 -2.60 12.40
CA THR A 227 -11.86 -2.08 11.47
C THR A 227 -11.59 -2.60 10.06
N LEU A 228 -12.64 -3.10 9.38
CA LEU A 228 -12.58 -3.47 7.96
C LEU A 228 -13.81 -2.91 7.24
N VAL A 229 -13.61 -2.06 6.24
CA VAL A 229 -14.67 -1.34 5.50
C VAL A 229 -14.56 -1.68 4.02
N PRO A 230 -15.30 -2.71 3.55
CA PRO A 230 -15.41 -2.96 2.11
C PRO A 230 -16.21 -1.84 1.45
N ARG A 231 -15.85 -1.47 0.22
CA ARG A 231 -16.54 -0.43 -0.54
C ARG A 231 -17.01 -0.95 -1.89
N SER A 232 -18.21 -0.56 -2.30
CA SER A 232 -18.71 -0.87 -3.65
C SER A 232 -17.83 -0.21 -4.72
N ARG A 233 -17.94 -0.66 -5.98
CA ARG A 233 -17.25 -0.04 -7.12
C ARG A 233 -17.44 1.48 -7.18
N ARG A 234 -18.67 1.95 -6.92
CA ARG A 234 -18.98 3.38 -6.84
C ARG A 234 -18.24 4.07 -5.68
N GLY A 235 -18.19 3.41 -4.52
CA GLY A 235 -17.45 3.93 -3.36
C GLY A 235 -15.96 4.03 -3.63
N VAL A 236 -15.36 3.01 -4.27
CA VAL A 236 -13.94 3.05 -4.65
C VAL A 236 -13.69 4.14 -5.70
N GLY A 237 -14.59 4.30 -6.66
CA GLY A 237 -14.48 5.33 -7.70
C GLY A 237 -14.35 6.75 -7.14
N ARG A 238 -14.98 7.06 -5.99
CA ARG A 238 -14.90 8.37 -5.35
C ARG A 238 -13.49 8.78 -4.90
N PHE A 239 -12.59 7.83 -4.66
CA PHE A 239 -11.19 8.16 -4.35
C PHE A 239 -10.44 8.79 -5.52
N PHE A 240 -10.99 8.65 -6.72
CA PHE A 240 -10.40 9.16 -7.96
C PHE A 240 -11.15 10.38 -8.51
N ASP A 241 -12.09 10.95 -7.75
CA ASP A 241 -12.82 12.14 -8.18
C ASP A 241 -11.84 13.29 -8.48
N GLY A 242 -11.96 13.89 -9.66
CA GLY A 242 -11.07 14.95 -10.14
C GLY A 242 -9.73 14.48 -10.72
N LEU A 243 -9.49 13.18 -10.80
CA LEU A 243 -8.29 12.58 -11.41
C LEU A 243 -8.63 11.94 -12.76
N GLU A 244 -7.64 11.84 -13.62
CA GLU A 244 -7.71 11.14 -14.90
C GLU A 244 -7.35 9.65 -14.69
N VAL A 245 -8.38 8.78 -14.67
CA VAL A 245 -8.15 7.35 -14.49
C VAL A 245 -7.49 6.75 -15.73
N VAL A 246 -6.36 6.07 -15.52
CA VAL A 246 -5.60 5.38 -16.58
C VAL A 246 -6.34 4.12 -17.02
N GLU A 247 -6.35 3.84 -18.33
CA GLU A 247 -6.89 2.58 -18.84
C GLU A 247 -6.19 1.36 -18.19
N PRO A 248 -6.88 0.27 -17.92
CA PRO A 248 -8.25 -0.07 -18.28
C PRO A 248 -9.32 0.50 -17.32
N GLY A 249 -8.98 1.46 -16.47
CA GLY A 249 -9.91 2.09 -15.54
C GLY A 249 -9.94 1.41 -14.16
N LEU A 250 -11.03 1.62 -13.42
CA LEU A 250 -11.29 0.95 -12.16
C LEU A 250 -11.82 -0.46 -12.44
N VAL A 251 -10.98 -1.47 -12.24
CA VAL A 251 -11.26 -2.89 -12.52
C VAL A 251 -10.89 -3.77 -11.34
N GLN A 252 -11.20 -5.06 -11.40
CA GLN A 252 -10.58 -6.00 -10.46
C GLN A 252 -9.05 -5.96 -10.64
N VAL A 253 -8.32 -6.09 -9.53
CA VAL A 253 -6.85 -6.02 -9.56
C VAL A 253 -6.21 -7.02 -10.52
N VAL A 254 -6.88 -8.13 -10.84
CA VAL A 254 -6.39 -9.12 -11.81
C VAL A 254 -6.44 -8.63 -13.26
N ASP A 255 -7.37 -7.74 -13.57
CA ASP A 255 -7.64 -7.25 -14.93
C ASP A 255 -6.82 -6.00 -15.28
N TRP A 256 -6.11 -5.42 -14.30
CA TRP A 256 -5.30 -4.24 -14.53
C TRP A 256 -3.95 -4.63 -15.14
N HIS A 257 -3.78 -4.39 -16.43
CA HIS A 257 -2.55 -4.65 -17.22
C HIS A 257 -1.90 -6.03 -16.93
N PRO A 258 -2.62 -7.16 -17.12
CA PRO A 258 -2.08 -8.49 -16.85
C PRO A 258 -0.82 -8.82 -17.66
N GLU A 259 -0.65 -8.21 -18.86
CA GLU A 259 0.52 -8.34 -19.71
C GLU A 259 1.84 -7.83 -19.09
N LEU A 260 1.76 -6.96 -18.09
CA LEU A 260 2.91 -6.46 -17.34
C LEU A 260 3.36 -7.38 -16.18
N SER A 261 2.76 -8.54 -16.04
CA SER A 261 3.13 -9.48 -14.98
C SER A 261 4.50 -10.11 -15.22
N LEU A 262 5.24 -10.39 -14.15
CA LEU A 262 6.44 -11.22 -14.19
C LEU A 262 6.04 -12.68 -13.98
N GLY A 263 6.16 -13.50 -15.03
CA GLY A 263 5.79 -14.91 -14.99
C GLY A 263 4.31 -15.18 -15.30
N ASP A 264 3.97 -16.44 -15.38
CA ASP A 264 2.60 -16.88 -15.70
C ASP A 264 1.66 -16.56 -14.54
N LEU A 265 0.63 -15.77 -14.81
CA LEU A 265 -0.49 -15.63 -13.88
C LEU A 265 -1.28 -16.96 -13.89
N PRO A 266 -1.77 -17.43 -12.73
CA PRO A 266 -2.68 -18.57 -12.73
C PRO A 266 -3.88 -18.30 -13.63
N VAL A 267 -4.19 -19.23 -14.53
CA VAL A 267 -5.25 -19.09 -15.55
C VAL A 267 -6.66 -19.16 -14.92
N GLU A 268 -6.79 -19.52 -13.67
CA GLU A 268 -8.07 -19.59 -12.99
C GLU A 268 -8.58 -18.20 -12.61
N ILE A 269 -9.52 -17.71 -13.39
CA ILE A 269 -10.22 -16.44 -13.18
C ILE A 269 -11.37 -16.67 -12.19
N LEU A 270 -11.07 -16.71 -10.91
CA LEU A 270 -12.08 -16.49 -9.88
C LEU A 270 -12.18 -14.99 -9.60
N PRO A 271 -13.38 -14.45 -9.28
CA PRO A 271 -13.49 -13.06 -8.89
C PRO A 271 -12.57 -12.75 -7.71
N VAL A 272 -11.72 -11.75 -7.85
CA VAL A 272 -10.91 -11.23 -6.75
C VAL A 272 -11.65 -10.05 -6.15
N PRO A 273 -12.10 -10.09 -4.88
CA PRO A 273 -12.93 -9.05 -4.28
C PRO A 273 -12.12 -7.79 -3.94
N ILE A 274 -11.30 -7.34 -4.88
CA ILE A 274 -10.47 -6.14 -4.76
C ILE A 274 -10.56 -5.38 -6.08
N TYR A 275 -11.01 -4.13 -6.00
CA TYR A 275 -10.85 -3.17 -7.09
C TYR A 275 -9.50 -2.47 -6.98
N GLY A 276 -8.91 -2.15 -8.14
CA GLY A 276 -7.70 -1.35 -8.24
C GLY A 276 -7.76 -0.40 -9.43
N ALA A 277 -7.09 0.72 -9.30
CA ALA A 277 -6.88 1.67 -10.40
C ALA A 277 -5.61 2.49 -10.17
N VAL A 278 -5.15 3.08 -11.27
CA VAL A 278 -4.13 4.12 -11.31
C VAL A 278 -4.79 5.36 -11.92
N ALA A 279 -4.57 6.54 -11.33
CA ALA A 279 -5.12 7.78 -11.86
C ALA A 279 -4.08 8.91 -11.78
N ARG A 280 -4.06 9.76 -12.81
CA ARG A 280 -3.18 10.92 -12.93
C ARG A 280 -3.86 12.17 -12.39
N LYS A 281 -3.12 12.98 -11.64
CA LYS A 281 -3.53 14.33 -11.29
C LYS A 281 -3.31 15.25 -12.51
N PRO A 282 -4.37 15.93 -13.02
CA PRO A 282 -4.28 16.83 -14.19
C PRO A 282 -3.35 18.03 -13.96
#